data_c818cfbaafd0a612de763342d22711a9
#
_entry.id   c818cfbaafd0a612de763342d22711a9
#
_cell.length_a   1.000
_cell.length_b   1.000
_cell.length_c   1.000
_cell.angle_alpha   90.00
_cell.angle_beta   90.00
_cell.angle_gamma   90.00
#
_symmetry.space_group_name_H-M   'P 1'
#
loop_
_entity.id
_entity.type
_entity.pdbx_description
1 polymer ?
#
loop_
_entity_poly.entity_id
_entity_poly.type
_entity_poly.pdbx_seq_one_letter_code
_entity_poly.pdbx_strand_id
1 'polypeptide(L)' 'MRTEKQAKVSPAVTLEAVTVPLADGRRGVVLVLTDEYSRKTVMRAVLASR' A
#
# COMPACT_ATOMS: atom_id res chain seq x y z
N MET A 1 -6.08 12.70 7.10
CA MET A 1 -4.62 12.75 6.96
C MET A 1 -4.11 11.49 6.29
N ARG A 2 -3.17 11.63 5.41
CA ARG A 2 -2.64 10.53 4.61
C ARG A 2 -1.22 10.20 5.04
N THR A 3 -0.94 8.93 5.27
CA THR A 3 0.39 8.46 5.67
C THR A 3 0.87 7.40 4.69
N GLU A 4 2.09 7.54 4.24
CA GLU A 4 2.70 6.59 3.32
C GLU A 4 3.93 5.97 3.94
N LYS A 5 4.10 4.66 3.72
CA LYS A 5 5.28 3.92 4.13
C LYS A 5 5.70 2.98 3.02
N GLN A 6 6.99 2.85 2.84
CA GLN A 6 7.56 1.94 1.85
C GLN A 6 8.57 1.02 2.53
N ALA A 7 8.61 -0.22 2.08
CA ALA A 7 9.56 -1.20 2.57
C ALA A 7 9.98 -2.12 1.42
N LYS A 8 11.25 -2.47 1.38
CA LYS A 8 11.72 -3.45 0.41
C LYS A 8 11.44 -4.84 0.93
N VAL A 9 10.67 -5.61 0.16
CA VAL A 9 10.35 -6.99 0.48
C VAL A 9 11.45 -7.90 -0.04
N SER A 10 12.00 -7.57 -1.20
CA SER A 10 13.12 -8.28 -1.81
C SER A 10 13.87 -7.29 -2.71
N PRO A 11 15.02 -7.66 -3.27
CA PRO A 11 15.75 -6.76 -4.16
C PRO A 11 14.93 -6.22 -5.32
N ALA A 12 13.91 -6.96 -5.75
CA ALA A 12 13.10 -6.59 -6.92
C ALA A 12 11.68 -6.18 -6.57
N VAL A 13 11.27 -6.25 -5.31
CA VAL A 13 9.88 -6.02 -4.92
C VAL A 13 9.80 -5.01 -3.79
N THR A 14 8.99 -3.99 -3.98
CA THR A 14 8.75 -2.95 -2.98
C THR A 14 7.30 -3.01 -2.53
N LEU A 15 7.09 -2.96 -1.22
CA LEU A 15 5.75 -2.84 -0.62
C LEU A 15 5.51 -1.38 -0.25
N GLU A 16 4.39 -0.85 -0.70
CA GLU A 16 3.96 0.48 -0.32
C GLU A 16 2.65 0.38 0.46
N ALA A 17 2.58 1.06 1.59
CA ALA A 17 1.38 1.12 2.41
C ALA A 17 0.95 2.57 2.55
N VAL A 18 -0.30 2.86 2.19
CA VAL A 18 -0.86 4.20 2.27
C VAL A 18 -2.08 4.17 3.16
N THR A 19 -2.09 4.97 4.21
CA THR A 19 -3.24 5.09 5.09
C THR A 19 -4.07 6.30 4.67
N VAL A 20 -5.35 6.08 4.44
CA VAL A 20 -6.27 7.14 4.01
C VAL A 20 -7.50 7.16 4.90
N PRO A 21 -8.08 8.35 5.16
CA PRO A 21 -9.34 8.43 5.89
C PRO A 21 -10.50 8.01 4.98
N LEU A 22 -11.46 7.30 5.54
CA LEU A 22 -12.67 6.92 4.84
C LEU A 22 -13.80 7.88 5.21
N ALA A 23 -14.84 7.90 4.36
CA ALA A 23 -15.96 8.84 4.53
C ALA A 23 -16.76 8.60 5.81
N ASP A 24 -16.73 7.38 6.33
CA ASP A 24 -17.47 7.00 7.52
C ASP A 24 -16.66 7.14 8.81
N GLY A 25 -15.51 7.79 8.76
CA GLY A 25 -14.66 8.01 9.93
C GLY A 25 -13.68 6.87 10.20
N ARG A 26 -13.73 5.81 9.42
CA ARG A 26 -12.76 4.73 9.56
C ARG A 26 -11.49 5.02 8.78
N ARG A 27 -10.48 4.19 8.99
CA ARG A 27 -9.23 4.31 8.24
C ARG A 27 -9.09 3.13 7.29
N GLY A 28 -8.64 3.43 6.09
CA GLY A 28 -8.32 2.42 5.11
C GLY A 28 -6.82 2.37 4.88
N VAL A 29 -6.30 1.17 4.65
CA VAL A 29 -4.90 0.97 4.29
C VAL A 29 -4.85 0.31 2.92
N VAL A 30 -4.16 0.96 2.00
CA VAL A 30 -3.95 0.44 0.65
C VAL A 30 -2.54 -0.11 0.58
N LEU A 31 -2.41 -1.41 0.30
CA LEU A 31 -1.13 -2.08 0.16
C LEU A 31 -0.88 -2.36 -1.32
N VAL A 32 0.29 -1.97 -1.80
CA VAL A 32 0.66 -2.17 -3.20
C VAL A 32 2.04 -2.81 -3.25
N LEU A 33 2.13 -3.96 -3.91
CA LEU A 33 3.40 -4.61 -4.20
C LEU A 33 3.78 -4.29 -5.64
N THR A 34 4.95 -3.72 -5.83
CA THR A 34 5.44 -3.31 -7.14
C THR A 34 6.71 -4.06 -7.48
N ASP A 35 6.75 -4.62 -8.70
CA ASP A 35 7.96 -5.23 -9.24
C ASP A 35 8.83 -4.11 -9.82
N GLU A 36 10.02 -3.93 -9.25
CA GLU A 36 10.90 -2.83 -9.63
C GLU A 36 11.48 -2.99 -11.04
N TYR A 37 11.64 -4.22 -11.51
CA TYR A 37 12.19 -4.46 -12.85
C TYR A 37 11.19 -4.14 -13.94
N SER A 38 9.97 -4.63 -13.81
CA SER A 38 8.93 -4.38 -14.81
C SER A 38 8.12 -3.13 -14.51
N ARG A 39 8.24 -2.61 -13.29
CA ARG A 39 7.45 -1.47 -12.78
C ARG A 39 5.96 -1.73 -12.82
N LYS A 40 5.59 -3.00 -12.68
CA LYS A 40 4.19 -3.39 -12.67
C LYS A 40 3.73 -3.70 -11.26
N THR A 41 2.48 -3.41 -10.99
CA THR A 41 1.86 -3.79 -9.74
C THR A 41 1.62 -5.29 -9.74
N VAL A 42 2.23 -5.98 -8.77
CA VAL A 42 2.11 -7.43 -8.64
C VAL A 42 0.86 -7.78 -7.83
N MET A 43 0.59 -6.99 -6.79
CA MET A 43 -0.55 -7.24 -5.92
C MET A 43 -1.04 -5.93 -5.34
N ARG A 44 -2.35 -5.86 -5.17
CA ARG A 44 -2.97 -4.70 -4.53
C ARG A 44 -4.04 -5.20 -3.57
N ALA A 45 -4.02 -4.69 -2.36
CA ALA A 45 -4.99 -5.04 -1.35
C ALA A 45 -5.48 -3.79 -0.63
N VAL A 46 -6.75 -3.79 -0.28
CA VAL A 46 -7.33 -2.68 0.48
C VAL A 46 -7.91 -3.26 1.76
N LEU A 47 -7.43 -2.75 2.89
CA LEU A 47 -7.90 -3.16 4.20
C LEU A 47 -8.54 -1.97 4.90
N ALA A 48 -9.64 -2.23 5.57
CA ALA A 48 -10.31 -1.20 6.36
C ALA A 48 -10.28 -1.60 7.82
N SER A 49 -10.05 -0.62 8.70
CA SER A 49 -10.09 -0.85 10.14
C SER A 49 -10.95 0.22 10.81
N ARG A 50 -11.42 -0.12 11.98
CA ARG A 50 -12.22 0.81 12.78
C ARG A 50 -11.34 1.73 13.59
#